data_0888409ca3e1744024581759a07965cf
#
_entry.id   0888409ca3e1744024581759a07965cf
#
_cell.length_a   1.000
_cell.length_b   1.000
_cell.length_c   1.000
_cell.angle_alpha   90.00
_cell.angle_beta   90.00
_cell.angle_gamma   90.00
#
_symmetry.space_group_name_H-M   'P 1'
#
loop_
_entity.id
_entity.type
_entity.pdbx_description
1 polymer ?
#
loop_
_entity_poly.entity_id
_entity_poly.type
_entity_poly.pdbx_seq_one_letter_code
_entity_poly.pdbx_strand_id
1 'polypeptide(L)'
;IYTPLTTLTKVKEKNYKDFEYKYKTDSKDDYIRYRGRRNQLEVKQLKPGLVRVYNHRKKMPPIGMVLASKGEQGENRFAPAFKANDTEDFSAENVIVHHAGGMGFLFENCSNVDLYKCVVEPSGNRMVSTTADATHFVGCRGKVSLRNCVFHNQLDDAMNVHGAYQEVYEIIDDKTLRMRVGHFQQLGFRLACTGDTVGLVRLSDSF
;
A
#
# COMPACT_ATOMS: atom_id res chain seq x y z
N ILE A 1 -6.90 -0.98 12.14
CA ILE A 1 -7.96 -1.51 13.03
C ILE A 1 -8.92 -2.29 12.17
N TYR A 2 -9.14 -3.55 12.51
CA TYR A 2 -10.06 -4.45 11.82
C TYR A 2 -11.31 -4.60 12.66
N THR A 3 -12.44 -4.40 12.01
CA THR A 3 -13.72 -4.50 12.68
C THR A 3 -14.64 -5.39 11.85
N PRO A 4 -14.91 -6.60 12.27
CA PRO A 4 -15.83 -7.46 11.56
C PRO A 4 -17.26 -6.93 11.69
N LEU A 5 -17.96 -6.95 10.59
CA LEU A 5 -19.36 -6.59 10.50
C LEU A 5 -20.19 -7.80 10.91
N THR A 6 -20.72 -7.82 12.13
CA THR A 6 -21.54 -8.95 12.61
C THR A 6 -23.01 -8.79 12.31
N THR A 7 -23.48 -7.56 12.13
CA THR A 7 -24.87 -7.28 11.78
C THR A 7 -24.92 -5.94 11.04
N LEU A 8 -25.63 -5.89 9.94
CA LEU A 8 -25.96 -4.68 9.21
C LEU A 8 -27.46 -4.42 9.29
N THR A 9 -27.83 -3.25 9.77
CA THR A 9 -29.22 -2.83 9.81
C THR A 9 -29.37 -1.63 8.89
N LYS A 10 -30.28 -1.75 7.93
CA LYS A 10 -30.62 -0.65 7.04
C LYS A 10 -31.38 0.40 7.84
N VAL A 11 -30.86 1.63 7.88
CA VAL A 11 -31.54 2.75 8.51
C VAL A 11 -32.64 3.25 7.56
N LYS A 12 -33.87 3.26 8.03
CA LYS A 12 -35.03 3.77 7.29
C LYS A 12 -35.06 5.32 7.31
N GLU A 13 -34.09 5.95 6.70
CA GLU A 13 -34.15 7.38 6.45
C GLU A 13 -34.14 7.68 4.94
N LYS A 14 -34.68 8.83 4.55
CA LYS A 14 -34.90 9.25 3.14
C LYS A 14 -33.67 9.20 2.24
N ASN A 15 -32.48 9.04 2.80
CA ASN A 15 -31.24 8.87 2.07
C ASN A 15 -30.65 7.48 2.38
N TYR A 16 -30.77 6.55 1.47
CA TYR A 16 -30.24 5.17 1.50
C TYR A 16 -28.70 5.04 1.66
N LYS A 17 -28.04 6.01 2.28
CA LYS A 17 -26.59 6.12 2.36
C LYS A 17 -26.02 5.72 3.71
N ASP A 18 -26.87 5.63 4.71
CA ASP A 18 -26.47 5.37 6.09
C ASP A 18 -26.75 3.93 6.47
N PHE A 19 -25.88 3.34 7.25
CA PHE A 19 -26.09 2.01 7.81
C PHE A 19 -25.49 1.89 9.21
N GLU A 20 -26.08 1.03 10.00
CA GLU A 20 -25.55 0.64 11.31
C GLU A 20 -24.92 -0.75 11.22
N TYR A 21 -23.83 -0.96 11.91
CA TYR A 21 -23.26 -2.27 12.05
C TYR A 21 -22.81 -2.55 13.50
N LYS A 22 -22.95 -3.79 13.89
CA LYS A 22 -22.36 -4.31 15.12
C LYS A 22 -21.00 -4.89 14.79
N TYR A 23 -20.05 -4.70 15.67
CA TYR A 23 -18.71 -5.24 15.53
C TYR A 23 -18.31 -6.01 16.80
N LYS A 24 -17.43 -6.97 16.62
CA LYS A 24 -16.73 -7.66 17.71
C LYS A 24 -15.26 -7.30 17.64
N THR A 25 -14.63 -7.17 18.79
CA THR A 25 -13.21 -6.83 18.90
C THR A 25 -12.27 -7.99 18.54
N ASP A 26 -12.77 -9.23 18.48
CA ASP A 26 -11.96 -10.45 18.37
C ASP A 26 -12.35 -11.39 17.24
N SER A 27 -12.78 -10.91 16.08
CA SER A 27 -13.21 -11.83 15.05
C SER A 27 -12.34 -11.86 13.81
N LYS A 28 -12.29 -13.03 13.27
CA LYS A 28 -11.70 -13.44 12.01
C LYS A 28 -12.72 -13.25 10.90
N ASP A 29 -12.25 -12.94 9.72
CA ASP A 29 -12.79 -13.30 8.43
C ASP A 29 -13.43 -12.19 7.60
N ASP A 30 -13.02 -12.17 6.37
CA ASP A 30 -13.48 -11.54 5.16
C ASP A 30 -13.22 -10.03 4.97
N TYR A 31 -12.49 -9.76 3.91
CA TYR A 31 -11.98 -8.45 3.54
C TYR A 31 -12.79 -7.81 2.41
N ILE A 32 -13.26 -6.58 2.61
CA ILE A 32 -13.72 -5.72 1.53
C ILE A 32 -12.74 -4.57 1.34
N ARG A 33 -12.17 -4.46 0.14
CA ARG A 33 -11.36 -3.29 -0.22
C ARG A 33 -12.28 -2.11 -0.56
N TYR A 34 -12.34 -1.13 0.34
CA TYR A 34 -13.04 0.11 0.12
C TYR A 34 -12.03 1.21 -0.27
N ARG A 35 -11.96 1.54 -1.56
CA ARG A 35 -11.21 2.72 -2.00
C ARG A 35 -12.13 3.94 -1.99
N GLY A 36 -12.17 4.65 -0.87
CA GLY A 36 -12.77 5.96 -0.77
C GLY A 36 -11.73 7.03 -1.03
N ARG A 37 -11.68 7.62 -2.23
CA ARG A 37 -10.97 8.87 -2.41
C ARG A 37 -11.76 9.99 -1.75
N ARG A 38 -11.12 10.71 -0.79
CA ARG A 38 -11.52 12.02 -0.23
C ARG A 38 -12.83 12.15 0.54
N ASN A 39 -13.62 11.12 0.69
CA ASN A 39 -14.76 11.18 1.60
C ASN A 39 -14.44 10.29 2.78
N GLN A 40 -13.94 10.88 3.83
CA GLN A 40 -13.91 10.22 5.12
C GLN A 40 -15.34 9.81 5.44
N LEU A 41 -15.57 8.53 5.67
CA LEU A 41 -16.84 8.07 6.16
C LEU A 41 -17.01 8.66 7.56
N GLU A 42 -18.03 9.42 7.76
CA GLU A 42 -18.41 9.84 9.10
C GLU A 42 -18.87 8.61 9.87
N VAL A 43 -18.27 8.37 11.00
CA VAL A 43 -18.57 7.21 11.85
C VAL A 43 -18.91 7.71 13.24
N LYS A 44 -20.09 7.33 13.74
CA LYS A 44 -20.56 7.67 15.08
C LYS A 44 -20.79 6.41 15.88
N GLN A 45 -20.10 6.27 16.99
CA GLN A 45 -20.39 5.23 17.95
C GLN A 45 -21.71 5.55 18.68
N LEU A 46 -22.69 4.69 18.55
CA LEU A 46 -23.98 4.83 19.21
C LEU A 46 -23.98 4.26 20.64
N LYS A 47 -23.28 3.13 20.81
CA LYS A 47 -22.99 2.47 22.08
C LYS A 47 -21.83 1.49 21.89
N PRO A 48 -21.22 0.95 22.94
CA PRO A 48 -20.21 -0.07 22.80
C PRO A 48 -20.65 -1.21 21.88
N GLY A 49 -19.84 -1.53 20.89
CA GLY A 49 -20.12 -2.55 19.88
C GLY A 49 -21.11 -2.17 18.78
N LEU A 50 -21.61 -0.93 18.75
CA LEU A 50 -22.52 -0.46 17.71
C LEU A 50 -22.07 0.87 17.13
N VAL A 51 -21.85 0.90 15.83
CA VAL A 51 -21.41 2.09 15.07
C VAL A 51 -22.35 2.37 13.93
N ARG A 52 -22.67 3.64 13.70
CA ARG A 52 -23.37 4.11 12.51
C ARG A 52 -22.37 4.76 11.57
N VAL A 53 -22.41 4.34 10.31
CA VAL A 53 -21.61 4.92 9.23
C VAL A 53 -22.52 5.75 8.33
N TYR A 54 -22.14 6.99 8.07
CA TYR A 54 -22.88 7.95 7.27
C TYR A 54 -22.25 8.11 5.88
N ASN A 55 -23.03 8.60 4.94
CA ASN A 55 -22.59 8.93 3.59
C ASN A 55 -21.97 7.78 2.79
N HIS A 56 -22.32 6.55 3.09
CA HIS A 56 -21.86 5.39 2.34
C HIS A 56 -22.52 5.37 0.95
N ARG A 57 -21.76 5.73 -0.07
CA ARG A 57 -22.27 5.90 -1.46
C ARG A 57 -22.23 4.63 -2.32
N LYS A 58 -21.89 3.49 -1.75
CA LYS A 58 -21.76 2.22 -2.47
C LYS A 58 -22.79 1.21 -2.00
N LYS A 59 -22.85 0.07 -2.72
CA LYS A 59 -23.67 -1.06 -2.30
C LYS A 59 -23.32 -1.45 -0.87
N MET A 60 -24.35 -1.76 -0.09
CA MET A 60 -24.19 -2.26 1.28
C MET A 60 -23.25 -3.46 1.30
N PRO A 61 -22.24 -3.49 2.18
CA PRO A 61 -21.43 -4.67 2.38
C PRO A 61 -22.29 -5.82 2.92
N PRO A 62 -22.08 -7.06 2.49
CA PRO A 62 -22.75 -8.21 3.09
C PRO A 62 -22.46 -8.35 4.58
N ILE A 63 -23.36 -9.00 5.30
CA ILE A 63 -23.11 -9.43 6.69
C ILE A 63 -21.94 -10.41 6.71
N GLY A 64 -21.08 -10.30 7.71
CA GLY A 64 -19.88 -11.13 7.83
C GLY A 64 -18.63 -10.49 7.26
N MET A 65 -18.75 -9.41 6.49
CA MET A 65 -17.60 -8.72 5.93
C MET A 65 -16.82 -7.92 6.98
N VAL A 66 -15.53 -7.73 6.72
CA VAL A 66 -14.64 -6.97 7.61
C VAL A 66 -14.39 -5.57 7.04
N LEU A 67 -14.55 -4.57 7.87
CA LEU A 67 -14.14 -3.22 7.56
C LEU A 67 -12.69 -3.01 8.02
N ALA A 68 -11.79 -2.81 7.06
CA ALA A 68 -10.41 -2.42 7.33
C ALA A 68 -10.26 -0.90 7.16
N SER A 69 -9.82 -0.23 8.21
CA SER A 69 -9.41 1.17 8.13
C SER A 69 -7.89 1.24 8.08
N LYS A 70 -7.35 1.70 6.95
CA LYS A 70 -5.89 1.86 6.78
C LYS A 70 -5.34 3.11 7.47
N GLY A 71 -6.16 4.03 7.93
CA GLY A 71 -5.75 5.37 8.36
C GLY A 71 -5.50 6.31 7.19
N GLU A 72 -4.99 7.49 7.46
CA GLU A 72 -4.60 8.47 6.45
C GLU A 72 -3.27 8.08 5.78
N GLN A 73 -2.98 8.68 4.63
CA GLN A 73 -1.84 8.26 3.80
C GLN A 73 -0.48 8.38 4.50
N GLY A 74 -0.31 9.34 5.38
CA GLY A 74 0.93 9.49 6.18
C GLY A 74 1.03 8.52 7.36
N GLU A 75 -0.08 7.92 7.78
CA GLU A 75 -0.15 7.06 8.96
C GLU A 75 -0.18 5.56 8.61
N ASN A 76 -0.70 5.22 7.43
CA ASN A 76 -0.93 3.82 7.05
C ASN A 76 0.26 3.13 6.38
N ARG A 77 1.33 3.87 6.10
CA ARG A 77 2.58 3.37 5.51
C ARG A 77 3.77 3.82 6.34
N PHE A 78 3.63 3.78 7.64
CA PHE A 78 4.59 4.33 8.59
C PHE A 78 5.98 3.70 8.47
N ALA A 79 6.05 2.39 8.37
CA ALA A 79 7.31 1.68 8.16
C ALA A 79 7.09 0.35 7.44
N PRO A 80 7.94 0.00 6.47
CA PRO A 80 8.04 -1.37 5.97
C PRO A 80 8.66 -2.27 7.04
N ALA A 81 8.47 -3.59 6.90
CA ALA A 81 9.17 -4.56 7.77
C ALA A 81 10.66 -4.59 7.45
N PHE A 82 11.01 -4.57 6.16
CA PHE A 82 12.38 -4.48 5.67
C PHE A 82 12.49 -3.34 4.66
N LYS A 83 13.54 -2.55 4.79
CA LYS A 83 13.89 -1.52 3.81
C LYS A 83 15.38 -1.59 3.50
N ALA A 84 15.70 -1.68 2.21
CA ALA A 84 17.06 -1.56 1.71
C ALA A 84 17.11 -0.44 0.67
N ASN A 85 18.10 0.43 0.77
CA ASN A 85 18.37 1.51 -0.17
C ASN A 85 19.80 1.39 -0.68
N ASP A 86 20.01 1.64 -1.97
CA ASP A 86 21.34 1.71 -2.57
C ASP A 86 22.23 0.50 -2.22
N THR A 87 21.60 -0.69 -2.14
CA THR A 87 22.25 -1.94 -1.71
C THR A 87 22.48 -2.83 -2.92
N GLU A 88 23.67 -3.41 -2.99
CA GLU A 88 24.04 -4.41 -4.00
C GLU A 88 24.02 -5.81 -3.41
N ASP A 89 23.62 -6.80 -4.25
CA ASP A 89 23.65 -8.23 -3.94
C ASP A 89 22.88 -8.59 -2.64
N PHE A 90 21.71 -8.03 -2.45
CA PHE A 90 20.86 -8.36 -1.30
C PHE A 90 20.26 -9.77 -1.45
N SER A 91 20.37 -10.57 -0.42
CA SER A 91 19.78 -11.90 -0.34
C SER A 91 19.04 -12.10 0.99
N ALA A 92 17.85 -12.67 0.92
CA ALA A 92 17.11 -13.14 2.10
C ALA A 92 16.51 -14.51 1.85
N GLU A 93 16.63 -15.39 2.83
CA GLU A 93 16.10 -16.75 2.78
C GLU A 93 15.29 -17.08 4.04
N ASN A 94 14.15 -17.75 3.88
CA ASN A 94 13.28 -18.22 4.95
C ASN A 94 12.81 -17.10 5.91
N VAL A 95 12.60 -15.89 5.38
CA VAL A 95 12.11 -14.76 6.17
C VAL A 95 10.58 -14.72 6.12
N ILE A 96 9.94 -14.60 7.29
CA ILE A 96 8.50 -14.49 7.41
C ILE A 96 8.15 -13.10 7.97
N VAL A 97 7.33 -12.36 7.23
CA VAL A 97 6.74 -11.08 7.66
C VAL A 97 5.28 -11.28 7.97
N HIS A 98 4.94 -11.31 9.24
CA HIS A 98 3.54 -11.48 9.65
C HIS A 98 2.76 -10.17 9.66
N HIS A 99 3.44 -9.04 9.91
CA HIS A 99 2.78 -7.76 10.03
C HIS A 99 3.74 -6.60 9.77
N ALA A 100 3.26 -5.62 9.01
CA ALA A 100 3.94 -4.34 8.84
C ALA A 100 2.94 -3.19 8.72
N GLY A 101 3.30 -2.05 9.27
CA GLY A 101 2.54 -0.80 9.10
C GLY A 101 2.73 -0.12 7.74
N GLY A 102 3.44 -0.76 6.83
CA GLY A 102 3.71 -0.34 5.47
C GLY A 102 3.83 -1.55 4.55
N MET A 103 4.87 -1.59 3.75
CA MET A 103 5.22 -2.72 2.88
C MET A 103 5.91 -3.85 3.67
N GLY A 104 5.91 -5.05 3.14
CA GLY A 104 6.70 -6.15 3.70
C GLY A 104 8.18 -5.92 3.43
N PHE A 105 8.56 -5.96 2.17
CA PHE A 105 9.93 -5.69 1.69
C PHE A 105 9.92 -4.50 0.75
N LEU A 106 10.72 -3.49 1.04
CA LEU A 106 10.91 -2.30 0.20
C LEU A 106 12.37 -2.18 -0.21
N PHE A 107 12.61 -2.14 -1.51
CA PHE A 107 13.94 -1.96 -2.12
C PHE A 107 13.94 -0.71 -2.99
N GLU A 108 14.83 0.23 -2.71
CA GLU A 108 15.00 1.47 -3.47
C GLU A 108 16.42 1.57 -4.01
N ASN A 109 16.57 1.72 -5.33
CA ASN A 109 17.87 1.80 -6.02
C ASN A 109 18.83 0.62 -5.71
N CYS A 110 18.30 -0.55 -5.42
CA CYS A 110 19.09 -1.74 -5.16
C CYS A 110 19.44 -2.46 -6.47
N SER A 111 20.51 -3.26 -6.44
CA SER A 111 20.85 -4.15 -7.54
C SER A 111 21.01 -5.58 -7.06
N ASN A 112 20.56 -6.53 -7.90
CA ASN A 112 20.65 -7.99 -7.63
C ASN A 112 19.98 -8.38 -6.31
N VAL A 113 18.64 -8.30 -6.26
CA VAL A 113 17.87 -8.70 -5.09
C VAL A 113 17.35 -10.11 -5.26
N ASP A 114 17.64 -11.01 -4.33
CA ASP A 114 17.16 -12.39 -4.31
C ASP A 114 16.40 -12.69 -3.02
N LEU A 115 15.12 -13.01 -3.15
CA LEU A 115 14.26 -13.48 -2.06
C LEU A 115 13.93 -14.96 -2.31
N TYR A 116 14.34 -15.81 -1.39
CA TYR A 116 14.10 -17.24 -1.47
C TYR A 116 13.29 -17.74 -0.27
N LYS A 117 12.17 -18.42 -0.52
CA LYS A 117 11.26 -18.92 0.51
C LYS A 117 10.83 -17.83 1.52
N CYS A 118 10.74 -16.57 1.08
CA CYS A 118 10.22 -15.50 1.90
C CYS A 118 8.70 -15.49 1.87
N VAL A 119 8.11 -15.18 3.02
CA VAL A 119 6.65 -15.22 3.20
C VAL A 119 6.16 -13.90 3.78
N VAL A 120 5.07 -13.38 3.23
CA VAL A 120 4.31 -12.29 3.83
C VAL A 120 2.89 -12.81 4.05
N GLU A 121 2.54 -13.07 5.30
CA GLU A 121 1.25 -13.63 5.67
C GLU A 121 0.83 -13.20 7.08
N PRO A 122 -0.46 -13.12 7.39
CA PRO A 122 -0.88 -12.83 8.76
C PRO A 122 -0.58 -13.99 9.70
N SER A 123 -0.28 -13.67 10.97
CA SER A 123 -0.13 -14.68 12.01
C SER A 123 -1.43 -14.88 12.80
N GLY A 124 -1.67 -16.08 13.23
CA GLY A 124 -2.80 -16.44 14.10
C GLY A 124 -4.14 -16.08 13.47
N ASN A 125 -4.89 -15.28 14.16
CA ASN A 125 -6.25 -14.88 13.74
C ASN A 125 -6.30 -13.52 13.03
N ARG A 126 -5.16 -12.97 12.62
CA ARG A 126 -5.11 -11.70 11.90
C ARG A 126 -5.53 -11.89 10.45
N MET A 127 -6.20 -10.89 9.90
CA MET A 127 -6.73 -10.93 8.54
C MET A 127 -5.83 -10.26 7.53
N VAL A 128 -4.90 -9.43 7.99
CA VAL A 128 -4.03 -8.63 7.14
C VAL A 128 -2.60 -8.77 7.60
N SER A 129 -1.72 -8.96 6.65
CA SER A 129 -0.27 -8.99 6.85
C SER A 129 0.31 -7.58 6.81
N THR A 130 0.32 -6.95 5.64
CA THR A 130 0.88 -5.61 5.44
C THR A 130 -0.19 -4.61 5.02
N THR A 131 -0.06 -3.34 5.41
CA THR A 131 -1.02 -2.29 5.05
C THR A 131 -0.80 -1.76 3.63
N ALA A 132 0.32 -2.10 3.01
CA ALA A 132 0.69 -1.81 1.63
C ALA A 132 1.20 -3.09 0.95
N ASP A 133 2.05 -2.97 -0.06
CA ASP A 133 2.55 -4.08 -0.86
C ASP A 133 3.31 -5.13 -0.02
N ALA A 134 3.25 -6.40 -0.41
CA ALA A 134 4.09 -7.40 0.20
C ALA A 134 5.56 -7.19 -0.18
N THR A 135 5.83 -6.91 -1.47
CA THR A 135 7.15 -6.56 -1.99
C THR A 135 7.09 -5.36 -2.92
N HIS A 136 8.06 -4.47 -2.83
CA HIS A 136 8.10 -3.25 -3.63
C HIS A 136 9.53 -2.93 -4.04
N PHE A 137 9.76 -2.79 -5.34
CA PHE A 137 11.07 -2.53 -5.95
C PHE A 137 10.97 -1.27 -6.79
N VAL A 138 11.68 -0.22 -6.40
CA VAL A 138 11.71 1.05 -7.14
C VAL A 138 13.13 1.41 -7.55
N GLY A 139 13.33 1.67 -8.84
CA GLY A 139 14.64 2.00 -9.40
C GLY A 139 15.69 0.89 -9.26
N CYS A 140 15.28 -0.34 -8.99
CA CYS A 140 16.18 -1.47 -8.88
C CYS A 140 16.79 -1.86 -10.22
N ARG A 141 18.01 -2.39 -10.19
CA ARG A 141 18.81 -2.74 -11.36
C ARG A 141 19.28 -4.19 -11.30
N GLY A 142 19.81 -4.69 -12.41
CA GLY A 142 20.27 -6.06 -12.50
C GLY A 142 19.13 -7.04 -12.36
N LYS A 143 19.25 -8.04 -11.50
CA LYS A 143 18.28 -9.11 -11.34
C LYS A 143 17.45 -8.94 -10.06
N VAL A 144 16.15 -8.95 -10.20
CA VAL A 144 15.19 -9.11 -9.07
C VAL A 144 14.62 -10.52 -9.17
N SER A 145 14.81 -11.32 -8.15
CA SER A 145 14.47 -12.74 -8.12
C SER A 145 13.65 -13.06 -6.87
N LEU A 146 12.45 -13.62 -7.09
CA LEU A 146 11.59 -14.13 -6.04
C LEU A 146 11.31 -15.60 -6.32
N ARG A 147 11.85 -16.48 -5.46
CA ARG A 147 11.77 -17.92 -5.66
C ARG A 147 11.09 -18.60 -4.46
N ASN A 148 10.03 -19.37 -4.74
CA ASN A 148 9.26 -20.08 -3.71
C ASN A 148 8.73 -19.14 -2.60
N CYS A 149 8.43 -17.88 -2.96
CA CYS A 149 7.86 -16.90 -2.05
C CYS A 149 6.33 -17.00 -2.04
N VAL A 150 5.73 -16.62 -0.92
CA VAL A 150 4.28 -16.66 -0.72
C VAL A 150 3.82 -15.36 -0.10
N PHE A 151 2.81 -14.71 -0.70
CA PHE A 151 2.29 -13.43 -0.24
C PHE A 151 0.78 -13.49 -0.08
N HIS A 152 0.32 -13.30 1.16
CA HIS A 152 -1.10 -13.38 1.51
C HIS A 152 -1.58 -12.15 2.26
N ASN A 153 -2.79 -11.73 1.94
CA ASN A 153 -3.59 -10.80 2.73
C ASN A 153 -2.94 -9.43 2.96
N GLN A 154 -2.04 -9.02 2.09
CA GLN A 154 -1.59 -7.62 2.03
C GLN A 154 -2.71 -6.72 1.49
N LEU A 155 -2.74 -5.45 1.91
CA LEU A 155 -3.78 -4.50 1.49
C LEU A 155 -3.45 -3.73 0.21
N ASP A 156 -2.42 -4.14 -0.51
CA ASP A 156 -2.03 -3.62 -1.82
C ASP A 156 -1.43 -4.74 -2.69
N ASP A 157 -0.46 -4.45 -3.53
CA ASP A 157 0.09 -5.43 -4.47
C ASP A 157 0.93 -6.53 -3.79
N ALA A 158 0.90 -7.74 -4.34
CA ALA A 158 1.81 -8.79 -3.90
C ALA A 158 3.25 -8.45 -4.28
N MET A 159 3.43 -7.86 -5.47
CA MET A 159 4.70 -7.38 -5.97
C MET A 159 4.46 -6.13 -6.82
N ASN A 160 5.25 -5.09 -6.59
CA ASN A 160 5.28 -3.91 -7.42
C ASN A 160 6.72 -3.62 -7.84
N VAL A 161 6.96 -3.48 -9.14
CA VAL A 161 8.29 -3.18 -9.70
C VAL A 161 8.15 -2.01 -10.64
N HIS A 162 8.83 -0.91 -10.38
CA HIS A 162 8.76 0.27 -11.24
C HIS A 162 10.00 1.16 -11.14
N GLY A 163 10.17 2.01 -12.14
CA GLY A 163 11.08 3.15 -12.07
C GLY A 163 10.43 4.37 -11.43
N ALA A 164 11.12 5.47 -11.45
CA ALA A 164 10.61 6.77 -11.06
C ALA A 164 10.81 7.78 -12.18
N TYR A 165 9.87 8.68 -12.33
CA TYR A 165 9.95 9.81 -13.24
C TYR A 165 10.10 11.08 -12.43
N GLN A 166 10.95 11.99 -12.92
CA GLN A 166 11.03 13.34 -12.39
C GLN A 166 10.71 14.33 -13.51
N GLU A 167 10.14 15.45 -13.14
CA GLU A 167 9.80 16.48 -14.10
C GLU A 167 11.00 17.37 -14.37
N VAL A 168 11.30 17.63 -15.64
CA VAL A 168 12.22 18.70 -16.02
C VAL A 168 11.55 20.02 -15.72
N TYR A 169 12.04 20.72 -14.73
CA TYR A 169 11.52 22.03 -14.31
C TYR A 169 12.07 23.17 -15.14
N GLU A 170 13.34 23.07 -15.53
CA GLU A 170 14.04 24.10 -16.26
C GLU A 170 15.17 23.51 -17.12
N ILE A 171 15.32 23.97 -18.33
CA ILE A 171 16.48 23.73 -19.18
C ILE A 171 17.40 24.92 -18.99
N ILE A 172 18.53 24.72 -18.30
CA ILE A 172 19.48 25.80 -17.99
C ILE A 172 20.36 26.08 -19.20
N ASP A 173 20.90 25.04 -19.83
CA ASP A 173 21.71 25.10 -21.04
C ASP A 173 21.66 23.74 -21.76
N ASP A 174 22.43 23.58 -22.82
CA ASP A 174 22.46 22.37 -23.68
C ASP A 174 22.92 21.11 -22.96
N LYS A 175 23.44 21.23 -21.77
CA LYS A 175 24.00 20.12 -20.97
C LYS A 175 23.42 20.02 -19.56
N THR A 176 22.60 20.98 -19.17
CA THR A 176 22.15 21.11 -17.79
C THR A 176 20.63 21.22 -17.69
N LEU A 177 20.05 20.28 -16.99
CA LEU A 177 18.62 20.27 -16.68
C LEU A 177 18.42 20.40 -15.16
N ARG A 178 17.44 21.21 -14.77
CA ARG A 178 16.95 21.24 -13.41
C ARG A 178 15.71 20.36 -13.29
N MET A 179 15.79 19.36 -12.43
CA MET A 179 14.72 18.41 -12.19
C MET A 179 13.99 18.77 -10.89
N ARG A 180 12.71 18.39 -10.78
CA ARG A 180 11.99 18.46 -9.53
C ARG A 180 11.37 17.11 -9.19
N VAL A 181 11.28 16.85 -7.89
CA VAL A 181 10.58 15.69 -7.34
C VAL A 181 9.08 15.90 -7.51
N GLY A 182 8.41 14.99 -8.21
CA GLY A 182 6.98 15.08 -8.48
C GLY A 182 6.08 14.51 -7.36
N HIS A 183 6.64 13.71 -6.45
CA HIS A 183 5.90 13.05 -5.39
C HIS A 183 6.72 12.94 -4.11
N PHE A 184 6.07 13.16 -2.94
CA PHE A 184 6.77 13.15 -1.65
C PHE A 184 7.49 11.84 -1.32
N GLN A 185 7.01 10.70 -1.82
CA GLN A 185 7.68 9.40 -1.64
C GLN A 185 8.99 9.28 -2.42
N GLN A 186 9.27 10.21 -3.33
CA GLN A 186 10.54 10.29 -4.06
C GLN A 186 11.59 11.15 -3.36
N LEU A 187 11.28 11.72 -2.20
CA LEU A 187 12.25 12.49 -1.42
C LEU A 187 13.42 11.58 -1.03
N GLY A 188 14.62 11.97 -1.43
CA GLY A 188 15.83 11.17 -1.24
C GLY A 188 16.05 10.06 -2.27
N PHE A 189 15.11 9.83 -3.18
CA PHE A 189 15.28 8.86 -4.27
C PHE A 189 16.27 9.41 -5.32
N ARG A 190 17.26 8.61 -5.67
CA ARG A 190 18.24 8.93 -6.71
C ARG A 190 17.72 8.43 -8.06
N LEU A 191 17.40 9.36 -8.95
CA LEU A 191 16.87 9.04 -10.29
C LEU A 191 17.93 8.36 -11.18
N ALA A 192 19.15 8.87 -11.17
CA ALA A 192 20.22 8.42 -12.04
C ALA A 192 21.61 8.53 -11.34
N CYS A 193 22.55 7.74 -11.81
CA CYS A 193 23.95 7.80 -11.42
C CYS A 193 24.79 8.36 -12.57
N THR A 194 26.00 8.79 -12.26
CA THR A 194 26.98 9.18 -13.29
C THR A 194 27.19 8.02 -14.27
N GLY A 195 27.08 8.30 -15.56
CA GLY A 195 27.21 7.32 -16.62
C GLY A 195 25.90 6.66 -17.07
N ASP A 196 24.78 6.91 -16.40
CA ASP A 196 23.49 6.41 -16.84
C ASP A 196 23.00 7.13 -18.11
N THR A 197 22.31 6.39 -18.96
CA THR A 197 21.56 6.96 -20.08
C THR A 197 20.18 7.39 -19.57
N VAL A 198 19.83 8.64 -19.77
CA VAL A 198 18.55 9.21 -19.36
C VAL A 198 17.68 9.47 -20.59
N GLY A 199 16.46 8.98 -20.56
CA GLY A 199 15.44 9.28 -21.55
C GLY A 199 14.66 10.54 -21.18
N LEU A 200 14.47 11.44 -22.14
CA LEU A 200 13.59 12.60 -22.01
C LEU A 200 12.32 12.35 -22.81
N VAL A 201 11.18 12.51 -22.17
CA VAL A 201 9.86 12.36 -22.78
C VAL A 201 9.14 13.69 -22.71
N ARG A 202 8.61 14.15 -23.83
CA ARG A 202 7.76 15.35 -23.85
C ARG A 202 6.37 15.01 -23.35
N LEU A 203 5.77 15.92 -22.60
CA LEU A 203 4.40 15.74 -22.11
C LEU A 203 3.35 15.64 -23.23
N SER A 204 3.68 16.16 -24.42
CA SER A 204 2.84 16.03 -25.62
C SER A 204 2.91 14.66 -26.29
N ASP A 205 3.93 13.88 -25.97
CA ASP A 205 4.16 12.58 -26.57
C ASP A 205 3.50 11.53 -25.66
N SER A 206 2.61 10.75 -26.21
CA SER A 206 2.06 9.60 -25.48
C SER A 206 3.09 8.48 -25.46
N PHE A 207 3.19 7.80 -24.32
CA PHE A 207 3.98 6.58 -24.18
C PHE A 207 3.41 5.44 -25.01
#